data_79cf2e5a68b83803d274edfbb5791648
#
_entry.id   79cf2e5a68b83803d274edfbb5791648
#
_cell.length_a   1.000
_cell.length_b   1.000
_cell.length_c   1.000
_cell.angle_alpha   90.00
_cell.angle_beta   90.00
_cell.angle_gamma   90.00
#
_symmetry.space_group_name_H-M   'P 1'
#
loop_
_entity.id
_entity.type
_entity.pdbx_description
1 polymer ?
#
loop_
_entity_poly.entity_id
_entity_poly.type
_entity_poly.pdbx_seq_one_letter_code
_entity_poly.pdbx_strand_id
1 'polypeptide(L)'
;MTKKLFPLLIVILFALVSCNQGTKESADATKNDTTVITVLTFAQLADSCIDKPVIIEGTVLHLCKHGGKRMFLVDGTDSVRVEITAGPNIVKFDDALVGSRVLVTGTLKEERIDAKYLNEWEAEVLKPEENHNVGIHTGAKGHEDQGTKEKLEQINGMRADIKNSGKDHLSFFSIEADKFTELK
;
A
#
# COMPACT_ATOMS: atom_id res chain seq x y z
N MET A 1 42.37 -71.06 -1.10
CA MET A 1 43.82 -70.94 -0.88
C MET A 1 44.19 -69.49 -0.69
N THR A 2 44.87 -69.28 0.47
CA THR A 2 45.72 -68.13 0.85
C THR A 2 45.05 -66.71 0.91
N LYS A 3 44.60 -66.24 2.08
CA LYS A 3 45.34 -65.65 3.22
C LYS A 3 46.35 -64.60 2.83
N LYS A 4 46.08 -63.31 3.28
CA LYS A 4 46.99 -62.38 4.00
C LYS A 4 46.20 -61.08 4.25
N LEU A 5 45.79 -60.80 5.38
CA LEU A 5 46.31 -60.31 6.67
C LEU A 5 47.39 -59.22 6.54
N PHE A 6 47.04 -58.10 7.17
CA PHE A 6 47.84 -57.15 7.97
C PHE A 6 48.21 -55.81 7.37
N PRO A 7 48.43 -54.81 8.21
CA PRO A 7 47.77 -54.35 9.47
C PRO A 7 47.40 -52.86 9.49
N LEU A 8 46.49 -52.50 10.32
CA LEU A 8 46.51 -51.50 11.37
C LEU A 8 47.64 -50.46 11.30
N LEU A 9 47.31 -49.24 11.01
CA LEU A 9 48.00 -48.02 11.52
C LEU A 9 47.02 -46.94 11.92
N ILE A 10 46.76 -46.92 13.21
CA ILE A 10 46.01 -45.86 13.91
C ILE A 10 46.93 -44.65 13.97
N VAL A 11 46.60 -43.57 13.27
CA VAL A 11 47.16 -42.25 13.54
C VAL A 11 46.05 -41.40 14.13
N ILE A 12 46.08 -41.27 15.45
CA ILE A 12 45.28 -40.34 16.21
C ILE A 12 45.90 -38.99 15.99
N LEU A 13 45.22 -38.14 15.19
CA LEU A 13 45.56 -36.72 15.11
C LEU A 13 44.54 -35.95 15.96
N PHE A 14 44.97 -35.59 17.14
CA PHE A 14 44.28 -34.63 18.02
C PHE A 14 44.28 -33.27 17.33
N ALA A 15 43.17 -32.88 16.71
CA ALA A 15 42.97 -31.51 16.27
C ALA A 15 42.15 -30.80 17.36
N LEU A 16 42.78 -29.87 18.00
CA LEU A 16 42.23 -28.94 18.98
C LEU A 16 41.04 -28.20 18.38
N VAL A 17 39.85 -28.53 18.87
CA VAL A 17 38.64 -27.71 18.62
C VAL A 17 38.76 -26.48 19.51
N SER A 18 39.23 -25.41 18.95
CA SER A 18 39.14 -24.08 19.54
C SER A 18 37.66 -23.70 19.57
N CYS A 19 37.03 -23.81 20.73
CA CYS A 19 35.72 -23.19 20.98
C CYS A 19 35.87 -21.68 20.91
N ASN A 20 35.58 -21.12 19.75
CA ASN A 20 35.27 -19.71 19.66
C ASN A 20 33.82 -19.55 20.08
N GLN A 21 33.59 -19.19 21.35
CA GLN A 21 32.31 -18.71 21.86
C GLN A 21 32.02 -17.36 21.21
N GLY A 22 31.56 -17.39 19.97
CA GLY A 22 30.85 -16.28 19.37
C GLY A 22 29.47 -16.20 20.01
N THR A 23 29.28 -15.18 20.82
CA THR A 23 28.02 -14.69 21.34
C THR A 23 26.97 -14.77 20.24
N LYS A 24 26.01 -15.69 20.36
CA LYS A 24 24.80 -15.65 19.56
C LYS A 24 23.96 -14.52 20.10
N GLU A 25 24.23 -13.35 19.56
CA GLU A 25 23.30 -12.26 19.54
C GLU A 25 22.13 -12.76 18.67
N SER A 26 21.06 -13.16 19.33
CA SER A 26 19.78 -13.45 18.69
C SER A 26 19.24 -12.12 18.18
N ALA A 27 19.74 -11.72 17.01
CA ALA A 27 19.03 -10.76 16.19
C ALA A 27 17.80 -11.52 15.68
N ASP A 28 16.70 -11.43 16.41
CA ASP A 28 15.35 -11.60 15.90
C ASP A 28 15.12 -10.41 14.93
N ALA A 29 15.79 -10.49 13.79
CA ALA A 29 15.51 -9.68 12.65
C ALA A 29 14.22 -10.26 12.05
N THR A 30 13.07 -9.82 12.54
CA THR A 30 11.86 -9.76 11.75
C THR A 30 12.29 -9.03 10.46
N LYS A 31 12.56 -9.78 9.41
CA LYS A 31 12.71 -9.25 8.05
C LYS A 31 11.36 -8.61 7.73
N ASN A 32 11.23 -7.33 8.05
CA ASN A 32 10.20 -6.49 7.48
C ASN A 32 10.52 -6.45 6.00
N ASP A 33 9.86 -7.29 5.24
CA ASP A 33 9.96 -7.38 3.79
C ASP A 33 9.22 -6.16 3.21
N THR A 34 9.82 -4.98 3.43
CA THR A 34 9.26 -3.71 2.98
C THR A 34 9.51 -3.59 1.49
N THR A 35 8.46 -3.63 0.71
CA THR A 35 8.53 -3.51 -0.74
C THR A 35 8.74 -2.06 -1.15
N VAL A 36 9.78 -1.79 -1.95
CA VAL A 36 10.00 -0.49 -2.57
C VAL A 36 9.20 -0.44 -3.87
N ILE A 37 8.31 0.54 -3.99
CA ILE A 37 7.49 0.79 -5.18
C ILE A 37 7.74 2.20 -5.69
N THR A 38 7.47 2.41 -6.97
CA THR A 38 7.44 3.74 -7.59
C THR A 38 6.01 4.08 -7.98
N VAL A 39 5.72 5.36 -8.21
CA VAL A 39 4.41 5.77 -8.71
C VAL A 39 4.04 5.02 -9.99
N LEU A 40 5.00 4.80 -10.90
CA LEU A 40 4.77 4.08 -12.16
C LEU A 40 4.47 2.60 -11.98
N THR A 41 5.11 1.93 -11.01
CA THR A 41 4.91 0.50 -10.76
C THR A 41 3.80 0.21 -9.76
N PHE A 42 3.23 1.24 -9.15
CA PHE A 42 2.21 1.12 -8.12
C PHE A 42 1.04 0.22 -8.54
N ALA A 43 0.40 0.54 -9.67
CA ALA A 43 -0.77 -0.21 -10.15
C ALA A 43 -0.47 -1.69 -10.44
N GLN A 44 0.77 -2.01 -10.84
CA GLN A 44 1.18 -3.38 -11.16
C GLN A 44 1.47 -4.23 -9.91
N LEU A 45 1.92 -3.57 -8.83
CA LEU A 45 2.34 -4.24 -7.61
C LEU A 45 1.29 -4.20 -6.49
N ALA A 46 0.27 -3.33 -6.63
CA ALA A 46 -0.71 -3.08 -5.59
C ALA A 46 -1.38 -4.36 -5.08
N ASP A 47 -1.95 -5.17 -5.97
CA ASP A 47 -2.62 -6.44 -5.58
C ASP A 47 -1.71 -7.36 -4.74
N SER A 48 -0.41 -7.40 -5.05
CA SER A 48 0.55 -8.27 -4.34
C SER A 48 1.03 -7.70 -3.00
N CYS A 49 0.80 -6.40 -2.78
CA CYS A 49 1.28 -5.65 -1.63
C CYS A 49 0.16 -5.26 -0.64
N ILE A 50 -1.08 -5.72 -0.85
CA ILE A 50 -2.20 -5.43 0.07
C ILE A 50 -1.82 -5.81 1.50
N ASP A 51 -2.05 -4.89 2.44
CA ASP A 51 -1.73 -4.97 3.87
C ASP A 51 -0.24 -5.22 4.19
N LYS A 52 0.65 -4.99 3.23
CA LYS A 52 2.10 -5.09 3.44
C LYS A 52 2.75 -3.71 3.58
N PRO A 53 3.87 -3.64 4.31
CA PRO A 53 4.65 -2.42 4.40
C PRO A 53 5.30 -2.09 3.05
N VAL A 54 5.20 -0.85 2.63
CA VAL A 54 5.74 -0.33 1.38
C VAL A 54 6.48 0.98 1.59
N ILE A 55 7.41 1.26 0.69
CA ILE A 55 8.07 2.55 0.57
C ILE A 55 7.83 3.07 -0.84
N ILE A 56 7.37 4.31 -0.94
CA ILE A 56 7.16 4.98 -2.22
C ILE A 56 7.79 6.36 -2.23
N GLU A 57 8.34 6.73 -3.38
CA GLU A 57 8.83 8.08 -3.64
C GLU A 57 8.00 8.72 -4.76
N GLY A 58 7.71 10.01 -4.62
CA GLY A 58 6.99 10.78 -5.63
C GLY A 58 6.96 12.26 -5.33
N THR A 59 6.45 13.04 -6.28
CA THR A 59 6.21 14.47 -6.12
C THR A 59 4.79 14.70 -5.67
N VAL A 60 4.60 15.53 -4.65
CA VAL A 60 3.26 15.89 -4.15
C VAL A 60 2.57 16.79 -5.17
N LEU A 61 1.53 16.27 -5.81
CA LEU A 61 0.73 17.00 -6.79
C LEU A 61 -0.23 17.99 -6.10
N HIS A 62 -0.98 17.49 -5.13
CA HIS A 62 -1.90 18.28 -4.32
C HIS A 62 -2.29 17.57 -3.03
N LEU A 63 -2.87 18.32 -2.10
CA LEU A 63 -3.49 17.82 -0.89
C LEU A 63 -5.00 18.01 -0.92
N CYS A 64 -5.73 17.10 -0.28
CA CYS A 64 -7.17 17.26 -0.10
C CYS A 64 -7.45 18.43 0.85
N LYS A 65 -8.24 19.42 0.41
CA LYS A 65 -8.57 20.62 1.18
C LYS A 65 -9.37 20.33 2.46
N HIS A 66 -10.07 19.20 2.52
CA HIS A 66 -10.84 18.77 3.69
C HIS A 66 -9.96 18.02 4.69
N GLY A 67 -9.37 18.78 5.61
CA GLY A 67 -8.61 18.23 6.74
C GLY A 67 -7.16 17.87 6.46
N GLY A 68 -6.64 17.99 5.22
CA GLY A 68 -5.22 17.74 4.90
C GLY A 68 -4.75 16.30 5.18
N LYS A 69 -5.67 15.34 5.22
CA LYS A 69 -5.34 13.93 5.54
C LYS A 69 -5.02 13.07 4.32
N ARG A 70 -5.09 13.66 3.13
CA ARG A 70 -4.79 12.97 1.87
C ARG A 70 -3.87 13.81 1.03
N MET A 71 -2.84 13.18 0.47
CA MET A 71 -1.99 13.75 -0.56
C MET A 71 -1.90 12.81 -1.75
N PHE A 72 -1.63 13.36 -2.91
CA PHE A 72 -1.51 12.60 -4.15
C PHE A 72 -0.11 12.77 -4.69
N LEU A 73 0.57 11.64 -4.90
CA LEU A 73 1.90 11.59 -5.48
C LEU A 73 1.83 11.31 -6.97
N VAL A 74 2.73 11.94 -7.72
CA VAL A 74 2.96 11.72 -9.14
C VAL A 74 4.43 11.46 -9.43
N ASP A 75 4.73 10.94 -10.61
CA ASP A 75 6.09 10.68 -11.11
C ASP A 75 6.71 11.84 -11.90
N GLY A 76 6.00 12.95 -12.02
CA GLY A 76 6.37 14.11 -12.84
C GLY A 76 5.65 14.18 -14.19
N THR A 77 4.91 13.14 -14.59
CA THR A 77 4.13 13.13 -15.85
C THR A 77 2.64 13.34 -15.64
N ASP A 78 2.17 13.37 -14.39
CA ASP A 78 0.75 13.44 -13.98
C ASP A 78 -0.14 12.31 -14.55
N SER A 79 0.46 11.32 -15.20
CA SER A 79 -0.27 10.22 -15.84
C SER A 79 -0.78 9.19 -14.83
N VAL A 80 -0.04 8.98 -13.75
CA VAL A 80 -0.39 8.08 -12.65
C VAL A 80 -0.38 8.86 -11.35
N ARG A 81 -1.41 8.65 -10.53
CA ARG A 81 -1.53 9.27 -9.20
C ARG A 81 -1.66 8.18 -8.16
N VAL A 82 -0.91 8.34 -7.07
CA VAL A 82 -1.01 7.45 -5.90
C VAL A 82 -1.54 8.25 -4.73
N GLU A 83 -2.65 7.78 -4.17
CA GLU A 83 -3.23 8.36 -2.97
C GLU A 83 -2.46 7.90 -1.74
N ILE A 84 -2.06 8.87 -0.91
CA ILE A 84 -1.46 8.66 0.39
C ILE A 84 -2.40 9.21 1.44
N THR A 85 -2.82 8.36 2.37
CA THR A 85 -3.64 8.76 3.51
C THR A 85 -2.79 8.91 4.76
N ALA A 86 -3.14 9.84 5.62
CA ALA A 86 -2.47 10.03 6.90
C ALA A 86 -2.83 8.89 7.86
N GLY A 87 -1.87 8.10 8.26
CA GLY A 87 -2.02 7.10 9.31
C GLY A 87 -2.08 7.74 10.71
N PRO A 88 -2.20 6.93 11.76
CA PRO A 88 -2.49 7.41 13.13
C PRO A 88 -1.43 8.38 13.69
N ASN A 89 -0.21 8.31 13.19
CA ASN A 89 0.90 9.15 13.65
C ASN A 89 1.00 10.49 12.90
N ILE A 90 0.19 10.70 11.85
CA ILE A 90 0.21 11.90 11.03
C ILE A 90 -1.12 12.64 11.21
N VAL A 91 -1.07 13.78 11.89
CA VAL A 91 -2.27 14.59 12.14
C VAL A 91 -2.84 15.14 10.84
N LYS A 92 -1.96 15.71 10.01
CA LYS A 92 -2.27 16.23 8.66
C LYS A 92 -0.97 16.42 7.87
N PHE A 93 -1.07 16.47 6.57
CA PHE A 93 -0.01 16.94 5.67
C PHE A 93 -0.05 18.46 5.56
N ASP A 94 1.13 19.08 5.42
CA ASP A 94 1.24 20.54 5.27
C ASP A 94 1.14 20.94 3.80
N ASP A 95 0.40 22.01 3.51
CA ASP A 95 0.25 22.54 2.14
C ASP A 95 1.59 22.95 1.51
N ALA A 96 2.58 23.26 2.32
CA ALA A 96 3.96 23.55 1.86
C ALA A 96 4.62 22.37 1.13
N LEU A 97 4.11 21.14 1.29
CA LEU A 97 4.63 19.95 0.60
C LEU A 97 4.28 19.92 -0.89
N VAL A 98 3.31 20.71 -1.35
CA VAL A 98 2.90 20.72 -2.76
C VAL A 98 4.08 21.11 -3.65
N GLY A 99 4.42 20.24 -4.61
CA GLY A 99 5.58 20.39 -5.49
C GLY A 99 6.88 19.79 -4.94
N SER A 100 6.93 19.41 -3.65
CA SER A 100 8.10 18.74 -3.08
C SER A 100 8.13 17.26 -3.42
N ARG A 101 9.35 16.70 -3.52
CA ARG A 101 9.56 15.24 -3.56
C ARG A 101 9.53 14.70 -2.14
N VAL A 102 8.81 13.60 -1.95
CA VAL A 102 8.70 12.94 -0.64
C VAL A 102 8.97 11.45 -0.75
N LEU A 103 9.56 10.91 0.32
CA LEU A 103 9.64 9.46 0.55
C LEU A 103 8.61 9.11 1.62
N VAL A 104 7.69 8.22 1.31
CA VAL A 104 6.63 7.76 2.20
C VAL A 104 6.87 6.31 2.57
N THR A 105 6.78 6.00 3.86
CA THR A 105 6.72 4.63 4.38
C THR A 105 5.34 4.43 4.98
N GLY A 106 4.68 3.34 4.63
CA GLY A 106 3.33 3.05 5.10
C GLY A 106 2.89 1.65 4.73
N THR A 107 1.60 1.40 4.87
CA THR A 107 0.95 0.13 4.54
C THR A 107 0.05 0.34 3.33
N LEU A 108 0.16 -0.51 2.31
CA LEU A 108 -0.74 -0.47 1.17
C LEU A 108 -2.12 -0.99 1.59
N LYS A 109 -3.15 -0.22 1.29
CA LYS A 109 -4.55 -0.52 1.58
C LYS A 109 -5.35 -0.66 0.30
N GLU A 110 -6.34 -1.54 0.35
CA GLU A 110 -7.34 -1.72 -0.70
C GLU A 110 -8.70 -1.33 -0.16
N GLU A 111 -9.40 -0.47 -0.87
CA GLU A 111 -10.83 -0.23 -0.70
C GLU A 111 -11.59 -0.97 -1.80
N ARG A 112 -12.44 -1.91 -1.40
CA ARG A 112 -13.22 -2.74 -2.31
C ARG A 112 -14.62 -2.19 -2.48
N ILE A 113 -14.98 -1.97 -3.73
CA ILE A 113 -16.32 -1.56 -4.13
C ILE A 113 -17.00 -2.73 -4.81
N ASP A 114 -17.78 -3.46 -4.06
CA ASP A 114 -18.57 -4.59 -4.54
C ASP A 114 -20.06 -4.22 -4.73
N ALA A 115 -20.84 -5.19 -5.18
CA ALA A 115 -22.28 -5.01 -5.38
C ALA A 115 -23.01 -4.65 -4.07
N LYS A 116 -22.56 -5.16 -2.92
CA LYS A 116 -23.16 -4.86 -1.63
C LYS A 116 -22.94 -3.39 -1.27
N TYR A 117 -21.71 -2.92 -1.37
CA TYR A 117 -21.36 -1.52 -1.14
C TYR A 117 -22.20 -0.58 -2.02
N LEU A 118 -22.29 -0.88 -3.33
CA LEU A 118 -23.05 -0.04 -4.27
C LEU A 118 -24.54 -0.02 -3.96
N ASN A 119 -25.12 -1.13 -3.48
CA ASN A 119 -26.51 -1.18 -3.05
C ASN A 119 -26.76 -0.36 -1.77
N GLU A 120 -25.84 -0.41 -0.81
CA GLU A 120 -25.91 0.37 0.42
C GLU A 120 -25.78 1.87 0.11
N TRP A 121 -24.87 2.24 -0.76
CA TRP A 121 -24.69 3.64 -1.20
C TRP A 121 -25.91 4.14 -1.97
N GLU A 122 -26.47 3.37 -2.90
CA GLU A 122 -27.71 3.73 -3.61
C GLU A 122 -28.88 3.93 -2.65
N ALA A 123 -29.05 3.02 -1.69
CA ALA A 123 -30.09 3.14 -0.68
C ALA A 123 -29.94 4.42 0.17
N GLU A 124 -28.71 4.85 0.44
CA GLU A 124 -28.44 6.07 1.16
C GLU A 124 -28.72 7.31 0.32
N VAL A 125 -28.32 7.30 -0.96
CA VAL A 125 -28.57 8.39 -1.91
C VAL A 125 -30.08 8.62 -2.12
N LEU A 126 -30.88 7.56 -2.03
CA LEU A 126 -32.33 7.60 -2.22
C LEU A 126 -33.13 7.94 -0.94
N LYS A 127 -32.48 8.06 0.23
CA LYS A 127 -33.16 8.52 1.46
C LYS A 127 -33.58 9.98 1.35
N PRO A 128 -34.85 10.33 1.73
CA PRO A 128 -35.40 11.65 1.47
C PRO A 128 -34.79 12.83 2.22
N GLU A 129 -34.05 12.63 3.25
CA GLU A 129 -33.41 13.72 4.02
C GLU A 129 -32.35 13.18 4.97
N GLU A 130 -31.08 13.23 4.61
CA GLU A 130 -29.98 13.48 5.55
C GLU A 130 -28.66 13.50 4.80
N ASN A 131 -27.80 14.45 5.14
CA ASN A 131 -26.44 14.70 4.67
C ASN A 131 -25.77 13.53 3.89
N HIS A 132 -25.77 13.60 2.57
CA HIS A 132 -25.13 12.65 1.68
C HIS A 132 -23.60 12.83 1.69
N ASN A 133 -22.96 12.41 2.78
CA ASN A 133 -21.51 12.43 2.92
C ASN A 133 -20.83 11.08 2.60
N VAL A 134 -21.58 10.10 2.10
CA VAL A 134 -21.03 8.81 1.69
C VAL A 134 -20.72 8.83 0.20
N GLY A 135 -19.49 8.70 -0.15
CA GLY A 135 -19.00 8.62 -1.51
C GLY A 135 -17.51 8.35 -1.50
N ILE A 136 -17.07 7.51 -2.44
CA ILE A 136 -15.66 7.22 -2.63
C ILE A 136 -14.99 8.48 -3.17
N HIS A 137 -13.95 8.92 -2.50
CA HIS A 137 -13.10 9.98 -3.01
C HIS A 137 -12.06 9.39 -3.97
N THR A 138 -12.43 9.19 -5.22
CA THR A 138 -11.57 8.62 -6.26
C THR A 138 -10.49 9.58 -6.77
N GLY A 139 -10.07 10.58 -5.98
CA GLY A 139 -9.00 11.52 -6.41
C GLY A 139 -9.34 12.40 -7.62
N ALA A 140 -10.51 12.22 -8.22
CA ALA A 140 -11.01 13.09 -9.27
C ALA A 140 -11.51 14.38 -8.65
N LYS A 141 -11.15 15.51 -9.24
CA LYS A 141 -11.41 16.88 -8.79
C LYS A 141 -12.74 17.04 -8.08
N GLY A 142 -12.66 17.47 -6.81
CA GLY A 142 -13.66 18.19 -6.05
C GLY A 142 -15.13 17.84 -6.34
N HIS A 143 -15.63 16.76 -5.75
CA HIS A 143 -17.07 16.54 -5.71
C HIS A 143 -17.60 17.00 -4.36
N GLU A 144 -17.61 18.32 -4.20
CA GLU A 144 -18.49 18.96 -3.26
C GLU A 144 -19.87 18.99 -3.94
N ASP A 145 -20.85 18.33 -3.32
CA ASP A 145 -22.28 18.44 -3.66
C ASP A 145 -22.71 17.91 -5.04
N GLN A 146 -22.43 16.63 -5.32
CA GLN A 146 -23.06 15.96 -6.45
C GLN A 146 -24.53 15.68 -6.11
N GLY A 147 -25.43 16.16 -6.96
CA GLY A 147 -26.86 15.89 -6.84
C GLY A 147 -27.18 14.36 -6.90
N THR A 148 -28.32 13.97 -6.39
CA THR A 148 -28.80 12.57 -6.36
C THR A 148 -28.62 11.86 -7.71
N LYS A 149 -28.93 12.54 -8.82
CA LYS A 149 -28.82 11.98 -10.17
C LYS A 149 -27.39 11.62 -10.52
N GLU A 150 -26.44 12.50 -10.24
CA GLU A 150 -25.02 12.28 -10.56
C GLU A 150 -24.43 11.14 -9.73
N LYS A 151 -24.83 11.02 -8.46
CA LYS A 151 -24.44 9.89 -7.61
C LYS A 151 -24.97 8.57 -8.14
N LEU A 152 -26.23 8.53 -8.58
CA LEU A 152 -26.82 7.32 -9.18
C LEU A 152 -26.15 6.95 -10.51
N GLU A 153 -25.79 7.93 -11.34
CA GLU A 153 -25.02 7.70 -12.57
C GLU A 153 -23.63 7.12 -12.25
N GLN A 154 -22.94 7.62 -11.23
CA GLN A 154 -21.66 7.09 -10.76
C GLN A 154 -21.79 5.64 -10.28
N ILE A 155 -22.80 5.32 -9.45
CA ILE A 155 -23.08 3.96 -8.97
C ILE A 155 -23.32 3.01 -10.15
N ASN A 156 -24.12 3.43 -11.13
CA ASN A 156 -24.39 2.62 -12.32
C ASN A 156 -23.14 2.43 -13.19
N GLY A 157 -22.29 3.45 -13.31
CA GLY A 157 -21.00 3.35 -13.96
C GLY A 157 -20.11 2.30 -13.31
N MET A 158 -19.96 2.34 -11.98
CA MET A 158 -19.17 1.35 -11.25
C MET A 158 -19.73 -0.06 -11.37
N ARG A 159 -21.06 -0.25 -11.39
CA ARG A 159 -21.68 -1.55 -11.66
C ARG A 159 -21.33 -2.07 -13.05
N ALA A 160 -21.32 -1.20 -14.05
CA ALA A 160 -20.91 -1.55 -15.40
C ALA A 160 -19.43 -1.93 -15.46
N ASP A 161 -18.57 -1.20 -14.77
CA ASP A 161 -17.12 -1.46 -14.72
C ASP A 161 -16.83 -2.81 -14.03
N ILE A 162 -17.50 -3.13 -12.92
CA ILE A 162 -17.42 -4.46 -12.28
C ILE A 162 -17.78 -5.54 -13.28
N LYS A 163 -18.93 -5.39 -13.97
CA LYS A 163 -19.41 -6.36 -14.94
C LYS A 163 -18.42 -6.54 -16.11
N ASN A 164 -17.86 -5.45 -16.62
CA ASN A 164 -16.94 -5.47 -17.75
C ASN A 164 -15.56 -6.00 -17.39
N SER A 165 -15.11 -5.81 -16.15
CA SER A 165 -13.82 -6.32 -15.67
C SER A 165 -13.81 -7.84 -15.47
N GLY A 166 -14.98 -8.49 -15.38
CA GLY A 166 -15.10 -9.90 -15.04
C GLY A 166 -14.73 -10.22 -13.57
N LYS A 167 -14.53 -9.19 -12.75
CA LYS A 167 -14.29 -9.29 -11.29
C LYS A 167 -15.61 -9.12 -10.54
N ASP A 168 -15.60 -9.43 -9.25
CA ASP A 168 -16.74 -9.21 -8.35
C ASP A 168 -16.72 -7.85 -7.67
N HIS A 169 -15.65 -7.07 -7.85
CA HIS A 169 -15.44 -5.74 -7.26
C HIS A 169 -14.49 -4.87 -8.09
N LEU A 170 -14.47 -3.58 -7.78
CA LEU A 170 -13.41 -2.64 -8.15
C LEU A 170 -12.49 -2.45 -6.94
N SER A 171 -11.18 -2.37 -7.18
CA SER A 171 -10.17 -2.11 -6.16
C SER A 171 -9.65 -0.68 -6.29
N PHE A 172 -9.67 0.07 -5.19
CA PHE A 172 -9.03 1.37 -5.07
C PHE A 172 -7.90 1.24 -4.06
N PHE A 173 -6.69 1.53 -4.52
CA PHE A 173 -5.49 1.36 -3.69
C PHE A 173 -5.01 2.70 -3.17
N SER A 174 -4.61 2.72 -1.90
CA SER A 174 -3.95 3.84 -1.25
C SER A 174 -2.81 3.35 -0.37
N ILE A 175 -1.95 4.26 0.08
CA ILE A 175 -0.94 3.95 1.10
C ILE A 175 -1.29 4.72 2.36
N GLU A 176 -1.58 4.02 3.44
CA GLU A 176 -1.71 4.60 4.76
C GLU A 176 -0.30 4.87 5.32
N ALA A 177 0.08 6.14 5.34
CA ALA A 177 1.43 6.55 5.70
C ALA A 177 1.67 6.50 7.22
N ASP A 178 2.71 5.79 7.63
CA ASP A 178 3.23 5.82 9.00
C ASP A 178 4.15 7.03 9.22
N LYS A 179 4.93 7.36 8.19
CA LYS A 179 5.86 8.50 8.16
C LYS A 179 6.15 8.93 6.74
N PHE A 180 6.60 10.15 6.60
CA PHE A 180 7.15 10.67 5.35
C PHE A 180 8.36 11.57 5.62
N THR A 181 9.19 11.76 4.59
CA THR A 181 10.35 12.65 4.63
C THR A 181 10.40 13.43 3.33
N GLU A 182 10.52 14.75 3.42
CA GLU A 182 10.76 15.61 2.26
C GLU A 182 12.20 15.42 1.78
N LEU A 183 12.35 15.16 0.49
CA LEU A 183 13.66 15.00 -0.16
C LEU A 183 14.12 16.37 -0.71
N LYS A 184 15.32 16.75 -0.37
CA LYS A 184 15.96 18.00 -0.85
C LYS A 184 16.62 17.81 -2.20
#